data_ff452a82ef84a69efd99b9ccff8340a1
#
_entry.id   ff452a82ef84a69efd99b9ccff8340a1
#
_cell.length_a   1.000
_cell.length_b   1.000
_cell.length_c   1.000
_cell.angle_alpha   90.00
_cell.angle_beta   90.00
_cell.angle_gamma   90.00
#
_symmetry.space_group_name_H-M   'P 1'
#
loop_
_entity.id
_entity.type
_entity.pdbx_description
1 polymer ?
#
loop_
_entity_poly.entity_id
_entity_poly.type
_entity_poly.pdbx_seq_one_letter_code
_entity_poly.pdbx_strand_id
1 'polypeptide(L)'
;LCIWTATTMKATVATAIGLIPFLLTFIFICIKRPTILLCITFIINYIIMGINRYYPIPIPITNIFDLLFGIMLTLIILKQVYTDDDNRKNAMNAYTFVLLGWLLYCIINAGNGITGELYPEAWLRILRPWAIYPLLTCFILSIHCNRYSFLHYFLILWGIFTLLAATKGYWQKNKGFDSTELAWLWAYGARTHFIHSGIRYFSFFTDAAIFGSTMGLSCTTFFLSALYSKNRYLKLFYFVVSMAGFYGLLIAGTRAAIAIPIAGLGVFLFLSKNWKIGMLSFLLLVGGVGMLKYTKIGEDNRLIRRMRTVFDSNDQSLLVRFENQKALKAYMSEMPFGIGMGVQNGVISPQNKYYFVSICPADSSLVD
;
A
#
# COMPACT_ATOMS: atom_id res chain seq x y z
N LEU A 1 -8.20 -29.54 -31.65
CA LEU A 1 -9.37 -28.84 -31.11
C LEU A 1 -9.24 -27.32 -31.36
N CYS A 2 -8.15 -26.68 -30.99
CA CYS A 2 -7.92 -25.23 -31.19
C CYS A 2 -7.98 -24.80 -32.66
N ILE A 3 -7.44 -25.62 -33.60
CA ILE A 3 -7.49 -25.33 -35.04
C ILE A 3 -8.95 -25.43 -35.56
N TRP A 4 -9.70 -26.42 -35.13
CA TRP A 4 -11.11 -26.58 -35.49
C TRP A 4 -11.98 -25.44 -34.96
N THR A 5 -11.75 -25.01 -33.69
CA THR A 5 -12.47 -23.87 -33.11
C THR A 5 -12.08 -22.54 -33.72
N ALA A 6 -10.84 -22.38 -34.20
CA ALA A 6 -10.40 -21.16 -34.90
C ALA A 6 -11.06 -21.01 -36.26
N THR A 7 -11.41 -22.13 -36.92
CA THR A 7 -12.08 -22.14 -38.24
C THR A 7 -13.60 -22.03 -38.17
N THR A 8 -14.19 -22.50 -37.06
CA THR A 8 -15.67 -22.59 -36.91
C THR A 8 -16.25 -21.57 -35.90
N MET A 9 -15.44 -21.08 -34.99
CA MET A 9 -15.87 -20.15 -33.92
C MET A 9 -15.05 -18.87 -33.95
N LYS A 10 -15.51 -17.85 -33.18
CA LYS A 10 -14.75 -16.59 -33.02
C LYS A 10 -13.36 -16.87 -32.44
N ALA A 11 -12.33 -16.17 -32.93
CA ALA A 11 -10.95 -16.33 -32.49
C ALA A 11 -10.77 -16.27 -30.96
N THR A 12 -11.63 -15.53 -30.27
CA THR A 12 -11.67 -15.44 -28.81
C THR A 12 -11.95 -16.78 -28.12
N VAL A 13 -12.82 -17.63 -28.68
CA VAL A 13 -13.13 -18.96 -28.14
C VAL A 13 -11.96 -19.90 -28.36
N ALA A 14 -11.33 -19.85 -29.53
CA ALA A 14 -10.15 -20.68 -29.83
C ALA A 14 -8.98 -20.36 -28.90
N THR A 15 -8.71 -19.06 -28.63
CA THR A 15 -7.68 -18.64 -27.68
C THR A 15 -8.00 -19.08 -26.25
N ALA A 16 -9.26 -18.95 -25.82
CA ALA A 16 -9.69 -19.41 -24.50
C ALA A 16 -9.46 -20.91 -24.30
N ILE A 17 -9.83 -21.75 -25.29
CA ILE A 17 -9.60 -23.20 -25.26
C ILE A 17 -8.09 -23.51 -25.24
N GLY A 18 -7.30 -22.78 -26.03
CA GLY A 18 -5.84 -22.96 -26.06
C GLY A 18 -5.15 -22.62 -24.74
N LEU A 19 -5.72 -21.73 -23.94
CA LEU A 19 -5.21 -21.34 -22.63
C LEU A 19 -5.55 -22.34 -21.51
N ILE A 20 -6.55 -23.24 -21.70
CA ILE A 20 -6.97 -24.19 -20.67
C ILE A 20 -5.81 -25.06 -20.14
N PRO A 21 -4.95 -25.69 -20.95
CA PRO A 21 -3.85 -26.52 -20.45
C PRO A 21 -2.87 -25.71 -19.60
N PHE A 22 -2.59 -24.46 -19.99
CA PHE A 22 -1.70 -23.56 -19.23
C PHE A 22 -2.34 -23.18 -17.89
N LEU A 23 -3.64 -22.90 -17.87
CA LEU A 23 -4.39 -22.61 -16.66
C LEU A 23 -4.40 -23.81 -15.70
N LEU A 24 -4.65 -25.02 -16.22
CA LEU A 24 -4.63 -26.24 -15.40
C LEU A 24 -3.24 -26.53 -14.84
N THR A 25 -2.20 -26.35 -15.64
CA THR A 25 -0.80 -26.49 -15.18
C THR A 25 -0.48 -25.44 -14.12
N PHE A 26 -0.90 -24.21 -14.31
CA PHE A 26 -0.73 -23.13 -13.34
C PHE A 26 -1.45 -23.44 -12.01
N ILE A 27 -2.71 -23.87 -12.07
CA ILE A 27 -3.48 -24.29 -10.88
C ILE A 27 -2.75 -25.43 -10.16
N PHE A 28 -2.29 -26.43 -10.89
CA PHE A 28 -1.55 -27.54 -10.30
C PHE A 28 -0.26 -27.11 -9.59
N ILE A 29 0.50 -26.16 -10.18
CA ILE A 29 1.69 -25.58 -9.56
C ILE A 29 1.31 -24.81 -8.29
N CYS A 30 0.23 -24.02 -8.33
CA CYS A 30 -0.25 -23.26 -7.17
C CYS A 30 -0.71 -24.17 -6.02
N ILE A 31 -1.36 -25.31 -6.32
CA ILE A 31 -1.73 -26.30 -5.32
C ILE A 31 -0.48 -26.87 -4.63
N LYS A 32 0.55 -27.22 -5.40
CA LYS A 32 1.80 -27.75 -4.85
C LYS A 32 2.63 -26.70 -4.08
N ARG A 33 2.58 -25.44 -4.52
CA ARG A 33 3.39 -24.34 -3.99
C ARG A 33 2.56 -23.06 -3.83
N PRO A 34 1.72 -22.94 -2.81
CA PRO A 34 0.85 -21.79 -2.60
C PRO A 34 1.63 -20.47 -2.40
N THR A 35 2.91 -20.53 -2.05
CA THR A 35 3.81 -19.38 -1.99
C THR A 35 3.98 -18.66 -3.34
N ILE A 36 3.84 -19.39 -4.46
CA ILE A 36 3.88 -18.78 -5.81
C ILE A 36 2.68 -17.87 -6.01
N LEU A 37 1.49 -18.29 -5.59
CA LEU A 37 0.27 -17.49 -5.70
C LEU A 37 0.37 -16.21 -4.86
N LEU A 38 1.00 -16.28 -3.68
CA LEU A 38 1.28 -15.11 -2.86
C LEU A 38 2.24 -14.13 -3.56
N CYS A 39 3.30 -14.62 -4.19
CA CYS A 39 4.19 -13.78 -4.99
C CYS A 39 3.46 -13.13 -6.17
N ILE A 40 2.58 -13.87 -6.85
CA ILE A 40 1.76 -13.33 -7.95
C ILE A 40 0.80 -12.27 -7.46
N THR A 41 0.13 -12.50 -6.32
CA THR A 41 -0.76 -11.50 -5.70
C THR A 41 0.01 -10.21 -5.38
N PHE A 42 1.24 -10.34 -4.86
CA PHE A 42 2.11 -9.19 -4.61
C PHE A 42 2.47 -8.45 -5.91
N ILE A 43 2.86 -9.17 -6.97
CA ILE A 43 3.18 -8.59 -8.27
C ILE A 43 1.97 -7.83 -8.83
N ILE A 44 0.80 -8.48 -8.84
CA ILE A 44 -0.44 -7.87 -9.32
C ILE A 44 -0.74 -6.59 -8.54
N ASN A 45 -0.69 -6.65 -7.20
CA ASN A 45 -0.93 -5.48 -6.36
C ASN A 45 0.02 -4.32 -6.66
N TYR A 46 1.27 -4.63 -7.02
CA TYR A 46 2.27 -3.62 -7.28
C TYR A 46 2.05 -2.87 -8.60
N ILE A 47 1.57 -3.55 -9.65
CA ILE A 47 1.53 -3.01 -11.02
C ILE A 47 0.12 -2.77 -11.57
N ILE A 48 -0.92 -3.36 -10.96
CA ILE A 48 -2.27 -3.39 -11.55
C ILE A 48 -2.86 -1.99 -11.78
N MET A 49 -2.56 -1.05 -10.92
CA MET A 49 -3.03 0.34 -11.07
C MET A 49 -2.33 1.06 -12.23
N GLY A 50 -1.04 0.76 -12.43
CA GLY A 50 -0.30 1.20 -13.62
C GLY A 50 -0.92 0.64 -14.89
N ILE A 51 -1.16 -0.66 -14.94
CA ILE A 51 -1.79 -1.32 -16.09
C ILE A 51 -3.18 -0.75 -16.36
N ASN A 52 -3.99 -0.57 -15.33
CA ASN A 52 -5.37 -0.07 -15.47
C ASN A 52 -5.45 1.35 -16.06
N ARG A 53 -4.38 2.16 -15.95
CA ARG A 53 -4.33 3.49 -16.61
C ARG A 53 -4.19 3.38 -18.14
N TYR A 54 -3.44 2.38 -18.61
CA TYR A 54 -3.22 2.19 -20.05
C TYR A 54 -4.29 1.30 -20.68
N TYR A 55 -4.74 0.31 -19.95
CA TYR A 55 -5.73 -0.68 -20.37
C TYR A 55 -6.81 -0.80 -19.29
N PRO A 56 -7.90 -0.04 -19.39
CA PRO A 56 -8.97 -0.09 -18.39
C PRO A 56 -9.50 -1.50 -18.22
N ILE A 57 -9.39 -2.01 -17.00
CA ILE A 57 -9.83 -3.36 -16.65
C ILE A 57 -11.35 -3.32 -16.40
N PRO A 58 -12.16 -4.11 -17.13
CA PRO A 58 -13.62 -4.02 -17.05
C PRO A 58 -14.20 -4.59 -15.74
N ILE A 59 -13.36 -5.20 -14.92
CA ILE A 59 -13.75 -5.82 -13.63
C ILE A 59 -13.17 -4.97 -12.49
N PRO A 60 -13.93 -4.72 -11.42
CA PRO A 60 -13.40 -4.06 -10.23
C PRO A 60 -12.15 -4.76 -9.71
N ILE A 61 -11.06 -4.01 -9.53
CA ILE A 61 -9.76 -4.56 -9.11
C ILE A 61 -9.86 -5.32 -7.79
N THR A 62 -10.73 -4.86 -6.88
CA THR A 62 -11.01 -5.56 -5.62
C THR A 62 -11.49 -6.99 -5.81
N ASN A 63 -12.28 -7.27 -6.85
CA ASN A 63 -12.77 -8.62 -7.12
C ASN A 63 -11.63 -9.57 -7.53
N ILE A 64 -10.58 -9.05 -8.18
CA ILE A 64 -9.38 -9.83 -8.51
C ILE A 64 -8.67 -10.27 -7.23
N PHE A 65 -8.55 -9.37 -6.25
CA PHE A 65 -7.94 -9.72 -4.96
C PHE A 65 -8.83 -10.64 -4.14
N ASP A 66 -10.15 -10.47 -4.15
CA ASP A 66 -11.08 -11.40 -3.50
C ASP A 66 -10.90 -12.82 -4.02
N LEU A 67 -10.81 -12.96 -5.35
CA LEU A 67 -10.57 -14.25 -6.00
C LEU A 67 -9.21 -14.85 -5.59
N LEU A 68 -8.14 -14.07 -5.64
CA LEU A 68 -6.80 -14.54 -5.29
C LEU A 68 -6.71 -14.97 -3.81
N PHE A 69 -7.25 -14.17 -2.89
CA PHE A 69 -7.31 -14.54 -1.47
C PHE A 69 -8.22 -15.75 -1.23
N GLY A 70 -9.35 -15.83 -1.92
CA GLY A 70 -10.25 -16.98 -1.84
C GLY A 70 -9.56 -18.27 -2.27
N ILE A 71 -8.84 -18.26 -3.40
CA ILE A 71 -8.05 -19.40 -3.86
C ILE A 71 -6.97 -19.76 -2.82
N MET A 72 -6.22 -18.78 -2.30
CA MET A 72 -5.19 -19.05 -1.30
C MET A 72 -5.76 -19.70 -0.04
N LEU A 73 -6.89 -19.22 0.48
CA LEU A 73 -7.55 -19.80 1.65
C LEU A 73 -8.01 -21.23 1.36
N THR A 74 -8.64 -21.45 0.20
CA THR A 74 -9.07 -22.81 -0.21
C THR A 74 -7.89 -23.77 -0.28
N LEU A 75 -6.76 -23.34 -0.85
CA LEU A 75 -5.55 -24.16 -0.92
C LEU A 75 -4.96 -24.47 0.47
N ILE A 76 -5.02 -23.50 1.41
CA ILE A 76 -4.59 -23.73 2.79
C ILE A 76 -5.48 -24.79 3.45
N ILE A 77 -6.80 -24.66 3.31
CA ILE A 77 -7.77 -25.60 3.89
C ILE A 77 -7.57 -26.99 3.29
N LEU A 78 -7.49 -27.11 1.95
CA LEU A 78 -7.28 -28.39 1.26
C LEU A 78 -5.96 -29.06 1.68
N LYS A 79 -4.87 -28.30 1.71
CA LYS A 79 -3.57 -28.82 2.13
C LYS A 79 -3.62 -29.33 3.55
N GLN A 80 -4.38 -28.69 4.42
CA GLN A 80 -4.49 -29.02 5.82
C GLN A 80 -5.32 -30.30 6.08
N VAL A 81 -6.30 -30.56 5.19
CA VAL A 81 -7.09 -31.82 5.25
C VAL A 81 -6.21 -33.00 4.86
N TYR A 82 -5.26 -32.82 3.96
CA TYR A 82 -4.42 -33.90 3.42
C TYR A 82 -3.04 -34.03 4.08
N THR A 83 -2.58 -32.99 4.82
CA THR A 83 -1.28 -33.02 5.50
C THR A 83 -1.49 -32.50 6.91
N ASP A 84 -1.07 -33.29 7.90
CA ASP A 84 -1.12 -32.98 9.36
C ASP A 84 -0.08 -31.88 9.73
N ASP A 85 0.03 -30.86 8.90
CA ASP A 85 1.05 -29.81 9.01
C ASP A 85 0.59 -28.77 10.06
N ASP A 86 1.18 -28.80 11.25
CA ASP A 86 0.82 -28.02 12.46
C ASP A 86 1.15 -26.51 12.33
N ASN A 87 1.25 -26.00 11.11
CA ASN A 87 1.56 -24.60 10.82
C ASN A 87 0.44 -23.62 11.24
N ARG A 88 -0.70 -24.11 11.72
CA ARG A 88 -1.81 -23.28 12.24
C ARG A 88 -1.39 -22.46 13.46
N LYS A 89 -0.53 -23.03 14.31
CA LYS A 89 -0.04 -22.33 15.51
C LYS A 89 0.65 -21.01 15.16
N ASN A 90 1.33 -20.97 14.02
CA ASN A 90 2.01 -19.76 13.55
C ASN A 90 1.04 -18.67 13.09
N ALA A 91 -0.17 -19.05 12.63
CA ALA A 91 -1.20 -18.10 12.22
C ALA A 91 -1.90 -17.46 13.42
N MET A 92 -1.90 -18.13 14.59
CA MET A 92 -2.46 -17.62 15.84
C MET A 92 -1.43 -16.79 16.61
N ASN A 93 -1.00 -15.69 16.00
CA ASN A 93 -0.05 -14.75 16.60
C ASN A 93 -0.73 -13.45 17.04
N ALA A 94 -0.04 -12.63 17.82
CA ALA A 94 -0.57 -11.39 18.38
C ALA A 94 -1.10 -10.43 17.29
N TYR A 95 -0.41 -10.35 16.14
CA TYR A 95 -0.84 -9.50 15.02
C TYR A 95 -2.17 -9.96 14.42
N THR A 96 -2.34 -11.26 14.25
CA THR A 96 -3.61 -11.84 13.75
C THR A 96 -4.76 -11.52 14.69
N PHE A 97 -4.54 -11.62 16.01
CA PHE A 97 -5.58 -11.28 17.01
C PHE A 97 -5.92 -9.80 17.01
N VAL A 98 -4.93 -8.90 16.89
CA VAL A 98 -5.17 -7.46 16.76
C VAL A 98 -5.98 -7.14 15.49
N LEU A 99 -5.62 -7.73 14.36
CA LEU A 99 -6.34 -7.54 13.10
C LEU A 99 -7.74 -8.16 13.12
N LEU A 100 -7.92 -9.26 13.83
CA LEU A 100 -9.24 -9.85 14.06
C LEU A 100 -10.11 -8.93 14.92
N GLY A 101 -9.56 -8.36 15.99
CA GLY A 101 -10.23 -7.35 16.81
C GLY A 101 -10.62 -6.11 15.99
N TRP A 102 -9.73 -5.66 15.09
CA TRP A 102 -10.01 -4.57 14.15
C TRP A 102 -11.15 -4.93 13.19
N LEU A 103 -11.15 -6.14 12.64
CA LEU A 103 -12.24 -6.63 11.77
C LEU A 103 -13.57 -6.66 12.53
N LEU A 104 -13.60 -7.17 13.76
CA LEU A 104 -14.79 -7.19 14.59
C LEU A 104 -15.32 -5.77 14.86
N TYR A 105 -14.43 -4.82 15.19
CA TYR A 105 -14.81 -3.42 15.32
C TYR A 105 -15.43 -2.87 14.02
N CYS A 106 -14.84 -3.15 12.87
CA CYS A 106 -15.36 -2.71 11.57
C CYS A 106 -16.73 -3.33 11.26
N ILE A 107 -16.97 -4.60 11.65
CA ILE A 107 -18.26 -5.27 11.48
C ILE A 107 -19.32 -4.64 12.40
N ILE A 108 -19.00 -4.41 13.65
CA ILE A 108 -19.92 -3.75 14.61
C ILE A 108 -20.25 -2.34 14.12
N ASN A 109 -19.27 -1.63 13.58
CA ASN A 109 -19.45 -0.28 13.04
C ASN A 109 -20.32 -0.22 11.77
N ALA A 110 -20.56 -1.35 11.09
CA ALA A 110 -21.52 -1.43 9.99
C ALA A 110 -22.96 -1.16 10.45
N GLY A 111 -23.30 -1.60 11.66
CA GLY A 111 -24.62 -1.38 12.28
C GLY A 111 -24.73 -0.04 13.00
N ASN A 112 -23.75 0.86 12.89
CA ASN A 112 -23.78 2.17 13.51
C ASN A 112 -24.76 3.09 12.78
N GLY A 113 -26.02 3.05 13.21
CA GLY A 113 -27.13 3.81 12.63
C GLY A 113 -27.22 5.27 13.10
N ILE A 114 -26.13 5.87 13.59
CA ILE A 114 -26.12 7.27 14.08
C ILE A 114 -26.60 8.24 12.99
N THR A 115 -26.31 7.95 11.72
CA THR A 115 -26.75 8.77 10.59
C THR A 115 -28.23 8.59 10.24
N GLY A 116 -28.91 7.61 10.84
CA GLY A 116 -30.26 7.21 10.47
C GLY A 116 -30.36 6.39 9.18
N GLU A 117 -29.25 6.19 8.50
CA GLU A 117 -29.16 5.51 7.20
C GLU A 117 -28.06 4.45 7.24
N LEU A 118 -28.26 3.32 6.55
CA LEU A 118 -27.29 2.26 6.42
C LEU A 118 -26.79 2.20 4.98
N TYR A 119 -25.48 2.12 4.80
CA TYR A 119 -24.84 2.07 3.47
C TYR A 119 -24.01 0.79 3.31
N PRO A 120 -24.66 -0.39 3.19
CA PRO A 120 -23.95 -1.68 3.20
C PRO A 120 -22.97 -1.85 2.03
N GLU A 121 -23.29 -1.32 0.85
CA GLU A 121 -22.39 -1.42 -0.31
C GLU A 121 -21.11 -0.58 -0.11
N ALA A 122 -21.26 0.64 0.40
CA ALA A 122 -20.12 1.52 0.68
C ALA A 122 -19.27 0.95 1.82
N TRP A 123 -19.91 0.41 2.85
CA TRP A 123 -19.25 -0.27 3.95
C TRP A 123 -18.43 -1.49 3.46
N LEU A 124 -19.02 -2.40 2.66
CA LEU A 124 -18.32 -3.55 2.10
C LEU A 124 -17.12 -3.14 1.23
N ARG A 125 -17.26 -2.05 0.47
CA ARG A 125 -16.18 -1.53 -0.38
C ARG A 125 -14.97 -1.10 0.44
N ILE A 126 -15.17 -0.53 1.62
CA ILE A 126 -14.11 -0.05 2.50
C ILE A 126 -13.58 -1.17 3.41
N LEU A 127 -14.46 -2.06 3.89
CA LEU A 127 -14.10 -3.16 4.77
C LEU A 127 -12.99 -4.06 4.19
N ARG A 128 -13.06 -4.34 2.89
CA ARG A 128 -12.11 -5.23 2.21
C ARG A 128 -10.66 -4.74 2.36
N PRO A 129 -10.27 -3.56 1.86
CA PRO A 129 -8.89 -3.10 1.93
C PRO A 129 -8.45 -2.71 3.34
N TRP A 130 -9.37 -2.32 4.24
CA TRP A 130 -9.02 -1.82 5.56
C TRP A 130 -8.94 -2.89 6.64
N ALA A 131 -9.71 -3.95 6.53
CA ALA A 131 -9.75 -5.00 7.55
C ALA A 131 -9.51 -6.41 6.99
N ILE A 132 -10.22 -6.80 5.92
CA ILE A 132 -10.17 -8.17 5.41
C ILE A 132 -8.80 -8.47 4.79
N TYR A 133 -8.31 -7.66 3.86
CA TYR A 133 -7.04 -7.93 3.18
C TYR A 133 -5.82 -7.89 4.11
N PRO A 134 -5.67 -6.96 5.05
CA PRO A 134 -4.61 -7.01 6.04
C PRO A 134 -4.65 -8.28 6.89
N LEU A 135 -5.84 -8.69 7.35
CA LEU A 135 -6.00 -9.91 8.14
C LEU A 135 -5.61 -11.15 7.33
N LEU A 136 -6.15 -11.29 6.10
CA LEU A 136 -5.84 -12.41 5.22
C LEU A 136 -4.36 -12.46 4.85
N THR A 137 -3.77 -11.31 4.55
CA THR A 137 -2.34 -11.21 4.23
C THR A 137 -1.50 -11.65 5.43
N CYS A 138 -1.80 -11.15 6.63
CA CYS A 138 -1.11 -11.53 7.85
C CYS A 138 -1.23 -13.05 8.12
N PHE A 139 -2.44 -13.58 8.01
CA PHE A 139 -2.73 -15.00 8.22
C PHE A 139 -1.96 -15.89 7.22
N ILE A 140 -2.04 -15.58 5.93
CA ILE A 140 -1.38 -16.35 4.86
C ILE A 140 0.14 -16.27 4.98
N LEU A 141 0.68 -15.09 5.25
CA LEU A 141 2.12 -14.90 5.46
C LEU A 141 2.62 -15.66 6.68
N SER A 142 1.88 -15.67 7.78
CA SER A 142 2.26 -16.38 9.01
C SER A 142 2.35 -17.89 8.80
N ILE A 143 1.50 -18.46 7.93
CA ILE A 143 1.54 -19.88 7.59
C ILE A 143 2.71 -20.21 6.66
N HIS A 144 2.96 -19.35 5.65
CA HIS A 144 3.90 -19.68 4.58
C HIS A 144 5.29 -19.09 4.77
N CYS A 145 5.44 -17.97 5.50
CA CYS A 145 6.73 -17.31 5.75
C CYS A 145 7.60 -17.98 6.82
N ASN A 146 7.22 -19.12 7.31
CA ASN A 146 7.97 -19.86 8.33
C ASN A 146 9.35 -20.38 7.83
N ARG A 147 9.59 -20.31 6.52
CA ARG A 147 10.87 -20.72 5.92
C ARG A 147 11.69 -19.49 5.54
N TYR A 148 12.89 -19.40 6.09
CA TYR A 148 13.85 -18.32 5.76
C TYR A 148 14.10 -18.18 4.25
N SER A 149 14.11 -19.31 3.52
CA SER A 149 14.25 -19.28 2.05
C SER A 149 13.14 -18.51 1.34
N PHE A 150 11.89 -18.65 1.79
CA PHE A 150 10.77 -17.88 1.20
C PHE A 150 10.94 -16.37 1.42
N LEU A 151 11.25 -15.96 2.65
CA LEU A 151 11.50 -14.56 2.97
C LEU A 151 12.60 -13.97 2.09
N HIS A 152 13.68 -14.74 1.87
CA HIS A 152 14.77 -14.32 1.02
C HIS A 152 14.36 -14.06 -0.43
N TYR A 153 13.64 -15.01 -1.05
CA TYR A 153 13.14 -14.84 -2.42
C TYR A 153 12.12 -13.71 -2.52
N PHE A 154 11.25 -13.57 -1.52
CA PHE A 154 10.26 -12.51 -1.48
C PHE A 154 10.91 -11.11 -1.38
N LEU A 155 11.96 -10.97 -0.57
CA LEU A 155 12.72 -9.72 -0.48
C LEU A 155 13.41 -9.39 -1.81
N ILE A 156 13.99 -10.39 -2.51
CA ILE A 156 14.57 -10.15 -3.83
C ILE A 156 13.49 -9.67 -4.81
N LEU A 157 12.35 -10.34 -4.86
CA LEU A 157 11.21 -9.96 -5.70
C LEU A 157 10.76 -8.53 -5.41
N TRP A 158 10.53 -8.21 -4.14
CA TRP A 158 10.14 -6.86 -3.72
C TRP A 158 11.21 -5.82 -4.09
N GLY A 159 12.49 -6.14 -3.90
CA GLY A 159 13.60 -5.28 -4.29
C GLY A 159 13.61 -4.95 -5.79
N ILE A 160 13.39 -5.96 -6.65
CA ILE A 160 13.28 -5.76 -8.10
C ILE A 160 12.12 -4.79 -8.43
N PHE A 161 10.93 -5.00 -7.84
CA PHE A 161 9.79 -4.11 -8.07
C PHE A 161 10.01 -2.69 -7.52
N THR A 162 10.74 -2.56 -6.42
CA THR A 162 11.14 -1.24 -5.89
C THR A 162 12.06 -0.51 -6.88
N LEU A 163 13.02 -1.21 -7.47
CA LEU A 163 13.90 -0.63 -8.49
C LEU A 163 13.11 -0.22 -9.75
N LEU A 164 12.21 -1.07 -10.22
CA LEU A 164 11.34 -0.75 -11.36
C LEU A 164 10.48 0.49 -11.08
N ALA A 165 9.88 0.58 -9.89
CA ALA A 165 9.07 1.72 -9.50
C ALA A 165 9.89 3.00 -9.35
N ALA A 166 11.08 2.93 -8.78
CA ALA A 166 12.00 4.06 -8.70
C ALA A 166 12.44 4.54 -10.08
N THR A 167 12.73 3.61 -11.00
CA THR A 167 13.10 3.91 -12.40
C THR A 167 11.96 4.57 -13.15
N LYS A 168 10.71 4.09 -13.04
CA LYS A 168 9.55 4.74 -13.65
C LYS A 168 9.32 6.13 -13.06
N GLY A 169 9.45 6.29 -11.74
CA GLY A 169 9.37 7.60 -11.07
C GLY A 169 10.46 8.57 -11.54
N TYR A 170 11.70 8.07 -11.71
CA TYR A 170 12.80 8.84 -12.31
C TYR A 170 12.48 9.26 -13.74
N TRP A 171 11.90 8.37 -14.56
CA TRP A 171 11.46 8.67 -15.91
C TRP A 171 10.41 9.78 -15.94
N GLN A 172 9.35 9.65 -15.11
CA GLN A 172 8.30 10.67 -15.00
C GLN A 172 8.87 12.03 -14.61
N LYS A 173 9.88 12.07 -13.72
CA LYS A 173 10.51 13.33 -13.30
C LYS A 173 11.33 14.00 -14.39
N ASN A 174 12.12 13.24 -15.17
CA ASN A 174 13.09 13.81 -16.11
C ASN A 174 12.55 13.92 -17.54
N LYS A 175 11.66 13.01 -17.96
CA LYS A 175 11.05 13.00 -19.29
C LYS A 175 9.63 13.52 -19.32
N GLY A 176 9.00 13.67 -18.14
CA GLY A 176 7.60 14.02 -18.01
C GLY A 176 6.69 12.79 -18.02
N PHE A 177 5.39 13.06 -17.88
CA PHE A 177 4.35 12.06 -18.01
C PHE A 177 4.06 11.78 -19.48
N ASP A 178 3.72 10.55 -19.81
CA ASP A 178 3.25 10.20 -21.14
C ASP A 178 1.80 10.69 -21.40
N SER A 179 1.31 10.58 -22.63
CA SER A 179 -0.02 11.08 -23.02
C SER A 179 -1.15 10.45 -22.20
N THR A 180 -1.05 9.16 -21.89
CA THR A 180 -2.04 8.42 -21.11
C THR A 180 -2.01 8.82 -19.64
N GLU A 181 -0.83 8.97 -19.06
CA GLU A 181 -0.65 9.46 -17.69
C GLU A 181 -1.16 10.90 -17.54
N LEU A 182 -0.89 11.77 -18.52
CA LEU A 182 -1.40 13.14 -18.54
C LEU A 182 -2.93 13.18 -18.65
N ALA A 183 -3.52 12.39 -19.53
CA ALA A 183 -4.98 12.30 -19.66
C ALA A 183 -5.62 11.86 -18.34
N TRP A 184 -5.03 10.85 -17.69
CA TRP A 184 -5.50 10.40 -16.39
C TRP A 184 -5.32 11.48 -15.31
N LEU A 185 -4.18 12.17 -15.28
CA LEU A 185 -3.93 13.26 -14.34
C LEU A 185 -4.97 14.37 -14.47
N TRP A 186 -5.25 14.83 -15.69
CA TRP A 186 -6.25 15.89 -15.89
C TRP A 186 -7.66 15.45 -15.55
N ALA A 187 -8.00 14.17 -15.77
CA ALA A 187 -9.32 13.65 -15.47
C ALA A 187 -9.55 13.44 -13.94
N TYR A 188 -8.52 12.97 -13.21
CA TYR A 188 -8.72 12.47 -11.85
C TYR A 188 -7.69 12.96 -10.82
N GLY A 189 -6.50 13.34 -11.25
CA GLY A 189 -5.36 13.53 -10.35
C GLY A 189 -4.78 14.93 -10.28
N ALA A 190 -5.20 15.87 -11.13
CA ALA A 190 -4.56 17.19 -11.26
C ALA A 190 -4.45 17.92 -9.92
N ARG A 191 -5.55 17.95 -9.16
CA ARG A 191 -5.64 18.64 -7.87
C ARG A 191 -4.65 18.14 -6.81
N THR A 192 -4.33 16.84 -6.82
CA THR A 192 -3.47 16.21 -5.81
C THR A 192 -2.02 16.09 -6.24
N HIS A 193 -1.74 16.13 -7.56
CA HIS A 193 -0.41 15.93 -8.13
C HIS A 193 0.25 17.22 -8.59
N PHE A 194 -0.52 18.18 -9.15
CA PHE A 194 -0.05 19.51 -9.47
C PHE A 194 -0.36 20.45 -8.30
N ILE A 195 0.60 20.61 -7.43
CA ILE A 195 0.47 21.43 -6.23
C ILE A 195 1.40 22.63 -6.30
N HIS A 196 1.11 23.67 -5.51
CA HIS A 196 1.89 24.92 -5.52
C HIS A 196 3.40 24.70 -5.33
N SER A 197 3.80 23.71 -4.53
CA SER A 197 5.20 23.37 -4.29
C SER A 197 5.87 22.50 -5.37
N GLY A 198 5.16 22.10 -6.42
CA GLY A 198 5.67 21.30 -7.54
C GLY A 198 4.85 20.08 -7.89
N ILE A 199 5.41 19.25 -8.77
CA ILE A 199 4.75 18.03 -9.26
C ILE A 199 5.08 16.87 -8.32
N ARG A 200 4.08 16.03 -8.03
CA ARG A 200 4.19 14.80 -7.26
C ARG A 200 4.12 13.60 -8.19
N TYR A 201 5.18 12.80 -8.19
CA TYR A 201 5.27 11.61 -9.05
C TYR A 201 4.68 10.39 -8.36
N PHE A 202 4.08 9.48 -9.13
CA PHE A 202 3.32 8.34 -8.62
C PHE A 202 3.73 6.98 -9.20
N SER A 203 4.63 6.94 -10.19
CA SER A 203 5.13 5.71 -10.82
C SER A 203 3.97 4.79 -11.30
N PHE A 204 3.93 3.53 -10.84
CA PHE A 204 2.86 2.58 -11.15
C PHE A 204 1.65 2.67 -10.20
N PHE A 205 1.78 3.41 -9.11
CA PHE A 205 0.80 3.40 -8.02
C PHE A 205 -0.40 4.28 -8.32
N THR A 206 -1.45 4.13 -7.53
CA THR A 206 -2.70 4.90 -7.62
C THR A 206 -2.44 6.39 -7.54
N ASP A 207 -1.59 6.80 -6.59
CA ASP A 207 -1.25 8.19 -6.32
C ASP A 207 0.15 8.32 -5.72
N ALA A 208 0.59 9.57 -5.58
CA ALA A 208 1.90 9.89 -5.03
C ALA A 208 2.03 9.57 -3.52
N ALA A 209 0.93 9.49 -2.76
CA ALA A 209 1.00 9.16 -1.35
C ALA A 209 1.29 7.67 -1.16
N ILE A 210 0.61 6.81 -1.91
CA ILE A 210 0.86 5.36 -1.93
C ILE A 210 2.27 5.06 -2.43
N PHE A 211 2.70 5.71 -3.53
CA PHE A 211 4.07 5.57 -4.03
C PHE A 211 5.09 5.96 -2.97
N GLY A 212 4.96 7.14 -2.36
CA GLY A 212 5.88 7.61 -1.32
C GLY A 212 5.93 6.69 -0.10
N SER A 213 4.77 6.22 0.36
CA SER A 213 4.67 5.31 1.51
C SER A 213 5.32 3.96 1.22
N THR A 214 5.07 3.39 0.05
CA THR A 214 5.70 2.12 -0.37
C THR A 214 7.21 2.26 -0.52
N MET A 215 7.69 3.37 -1.09
CA MET A 215 9.12 3.65 -1.21
C MET A 215 9.78 3.89 0.16
N GLY A 216 9.12 4.59 1.08
CA GLY A 216 9.57 4.77 2.45
C GLY A 216 9.69 3.45 3.21
N LEU A 217 8.70 2.56 3.06
CA LEU A 217 8.74 1.21 3.63
C LEU A 217 9.89 0.38 3.02
N SER A 218 10.04 0.41 1.70
CA SER A 218 11.14 -0.26 1.00
C SER A 218 12.50 0.27 1.46
N CYS A 219 12.67 1.59 1.57
CA CYS A 219 13.90 2.21 2.07
C CYS A 219 14.32 1.60 3.40
N THR A 220 13.42 1.59 4.39
CA THR A 220 13.71 1.09 5.73
C THR A 220 13.96 -0.41 5.76
N THR A 221 13.08 -1.19 5.13
CA THR A 221 13.17 -2.65 5.12
C THR A 221 14.48 -3.12 4.48
N PHE A 222 14.85 -2.55 3.33
CA PHE A 222 16.07 -2.93 2.63
C PHE A 222 17.33 -2.38 3.29
N PHE A 223 17.27 -1.22 3.94
CA PHE A 223 18.36 -0.74 4.78
C PHE A 223 18.66 -1.73 5.91
N LEU A 224 17.66 -2.13 6.67
CA LEU A 224 17.82 -3.09 7.75
C LEU A 224 18.28 -4.46 7.22
N SER A 225 17.73 -4.92 6.09
CA SER A 225 18.15 -6.17 5.45
C SER A 225 19.62 -6.14 5.01
N ALA A 226 20.10 -4.98 4.54
CA ALA A 226 21.52 -4.78 4.18
C ALA A 226 22.43 -4.88 5.40
N LEU A 227 22.01 -4.34 6.57
CA LEU A 227 22.79 -4.41 7.81
C LEU A 227 22.97 -5.85 8.33
N TYR A 228 21.92 -6.68 8.17
CA TYR A 228 21.94 -8.07 8.65
C TYR A 228 22.44 -9.10 7.64
N SER A 229 22.55 -8.73 6.36
CA SER A 229 23.00 -9.65 5.33
C SER A 229 24.48 -9.99 5.49
N LYS A 230 24.79 -11.30 5.56
CA LYS A 230 26.17 -11.83 5.57
C LYS A 230 26.78 -11.89 4.17
N ASN A 231 25.97 -12.09 3.13
CA ASN A 231 26.43 -12.15 1.76
C ASN A 231 26.68 -10.73 1.21
N ARG A 232 27.92 -10.44 0.78
CA ARG A 232 28.31 -9.13 0.26
C ARG A 232 27.49 -8.66 -0.95
N TYR A 233 27.10 -9.58 -1.83
CA TYR A 233 26.33 -9.25 -3.03
C TYR A 233 24.87 -8.88 -2.68
N LEU A 234 24.27 -9.63 -1.78
CA LEU A 234 22.93 -9.32 -1.26
C LEU A 234 22.93 -8.03 -0.43
N LYS A 235 23.97 -7.81 0.36
CA LYS A 235 24.13 -6.57 1.11
C LYS A 235 24.18 -5.37 0.17
N LEU A 236 24.97 -5.46 -0.91
CA LEU A 236 25.02 -4.41 -1.94
C LEU A 236 23.67 -4.22 -2.63
N PHE A 237 23.03 -5.31 -3.05
CA PHE A 237 21.71 -5.27 -3.65
C PHE A 237 20.69 -4.56 -2.76
N TYR A 238 20.57 -4.97 -1.49
CA TYR A 238 19.65 -4.37 -0.54
C TYR A 238 19.96 -2.89 -0.28
N PHE A 239 21.25 -2.54 -0.22
CA PHE A 239 21.65 -1.15 -0.08
C PHE A 239 21.22 -0.30 -1.28
N VAL A 240 21.44 -0.77 -2.50
CA VAL A 240 21.00 -0.09 -3.74
C VAL A 240 19.49 0.07 -3.77
N VAL A 241 18.75 -0.98 -3.41
CA VAL A 241 17.28 -0.92 -3.32
C VAL A 241 16.81 0.09 -2.27
N SER A 242 17.47 0.14 -1.11
CA SER A 242 17.19 1.13 -0.07
C SER A 242 17.39 2.55 -0.56
N MET A 243 18.48 2.82 -1.28
CA MET A 243 18.74 4.14 -1.88
C MET A 243 17.70 4.50 -2.95
N ALA A 244 17.30 3.55 -3.78
CA ALA A 244 16.22 3.74 -4.75
C ALA A 244 14.87 4.02 -4.06
N GLY A 245 14.58 3.33 -2.95
CA GLY A 245 13.41 3.61 -2.12
C GLY A 245 13.44 5.02 -1.52
N PHE A 246 14.59 5.44 -0.99
CA PHE A 246 14.77 6.80 -0.48
C PHE A 246 14.56 7.85 -1.57
N TYR A 247 15.14 7.63 -2.74
CA TYR A 247 14.93 8.52 -3.89
C TYR A 247 13.46 8.59 -4.30
N GLY A 248 12.77 7.43 -4.41
CA GLY A 248 11.33 7.37 -4.73
C GLY A 248 10.47 8.10 -3.70
N LEU A 249 10.77 7.97 -2.41
CA LEU A 249 10.12 8.71 -1.33
C LEU A 249 10.25 10.24 -1.52
N LEU A 250 11.46 10.72 -1.88
CA LEU A 250 11.70 12.14 -2.11
C LEU A 250 10.89 12.67 -3.29
N ILE A 251 10.89 11.99 -4.45
CA ILE A 251 10.19 12.45 -5.65
C ILE A 251 8.68 12.35 -5.55
N ALA A 252 8.16 11.42 -4.74
CA ALA A 252 6.72 11.35 -4.42
C ALA A 252 6.20 12.63 -3.77
N GLY A 253 7.09 13.37 -3.09
CA GLY A 253 6.75 14.62 -2.42
C GLY A 253 5.69 14.45 -1.34
N THR A 254 5.49 13.26 -0.80
CA THR A 254 4.52 12.97 0.25
C THR A 254 5.19 13.11 1.62
N ARG A 255 4.94 14.25 2.26
CA ARG A 255 5.56 14.59 3.55
C ARG A 255 5.29 13.55 4.64
N ALA A 256 4.04 13.11 4.76
CA ALA A 256 3.65 12.10 5.76
C ALA A 256 4.41 10.77 5.61
N ALA A 257 4.84 10.41 4.39
CA ALA A 257 5.57 9.18 4.13
C ALA A 257 6.97 9.14 4.78
N ILE A 258 7.55 10.30 5.16
CA ILE A 258 8.81 10.38 5.93
C ILE A 258 8.65 9.74 7.31
N ALA A 259 7.44 9.79 7.87
CA ALA A 259 7.19 9.16 9.17
C ALA A 259 7.45 7.63 9.13
N ILE A 260 7.35 6.98 7.97
CA ILE A 260 7.55 5.54 7.85
C ILE A 260 9.00 5.13 8.16
N PRO A 261 10.05 5.67 7.50
CA PRO A 261 11.42 5.35 7.86
C PRO A 261 11.78 5.82 9.28
N ILE A 262 11.25 6.94 9.74
CA ILE A 262 11.47 7.40 11.12
C ILE A 262 10.88 6.39 12.12
N ALA A 263 9.63 6.01 11.96
CA ALA A 263 8.98 5.03 12.82
C ALA A 263 9.65 3.65 12.74
N GLY A 264 9.97 3.20 11.52
CA GLY A 264 10.63 1.91 11.30
C GLY A 264 12.00 1.82 11.98
N LEU A 265 12.84 2.84 11.84
CA LEU A 265 14.12 2.93 12.54
C LEU A 265 13.93 3.08 14.05
N GLY A 266 12.92 3.85 14.49
CA GLY A 266 12.58 3.99 15.90
C GLY A 266 12.19 2.66 16.55
N VAL A 267 11.27 1.92 15.95
CA VAL A 267 10.88 0.58 16.43
C VAL A 267 12.08 -0.37 16.44
N PHE A 268 12.91 -0.30 15.40
CA PHE A 268 14.12 -1.12 15.32
C PHE A 268 15.10 -0.84 16.46
N LEU A 269 15.24 0.42 16.91
CA LEU A 269 16.05 0.77 18.08
C LEU A 269 15.65 -0.01 19.33
N PHE A 270 14.33 -0.11 19.60
CA PHE A 270 13.82 -0.82 20.76
C PHE A 270 13.96 -2.35 20.64
N LEU A 271 13.85 -2.88 19.43
CA LEU A 271 13.91 -4.32 19.19
C LEU A 271 15.33 -4.84 19.00
N SER A 272 16.29 -3.97 18.68
CA SER A 272 17.65 -4.38 18.35
C SER A 272 18.42 -4.83 19.60
N LYS A 273 18.85 -6.10 19.61
CA LYS A 273 19.78 -6.63 20.62
C LYS A 273 21.23 -6.19 20.37
N ASN A 274 21.54 -5.69 19.17
CA ASN A 274 22.88 -5.23 18.80
C ASN A 274 22.97 -3.71 18.97
N TRP A 275 23.58 -3.28 20.08
CA TRP A 275 23.69 -1.87 20.41
C TRP A 275 24.41 -1.01 19.35
N LYS A 276 25.38 -1.58 18.61
CA LYS A 276 26.11 -0.86 17.54
C LYS A 276 25.18 -0.53 16.36
N ILE A 277 24.36 -1.49 15.95
CA ILE A 277 23.36 -1.28 14.87
C ILE A 277 22.25 -0.35 15.37
N GLY A 278 21.83 -0.50 16.62
CA GLY A 278 20.90 0.42 17.27
C GLY A 278 21.41 1.85 17.28
N MET A 279 22.66 2.07 17.72
CA MET A 279 23.28 3.41 17.71
C MET A 279 23.39 3.99 16.30
N LEU A 280 23.77 3.21 15.28
CA LEU A 280 23.77 3.65 13.89
C LEU A 280 22.39 4.12 13.43
N SER A 281 21.35 3.34 13.73
CA SER A 281 19.97 3.72 13.39
C SER A 281 19.52 4.98 14.12
N PHE A 282 19.91 5.15 15.38
CA PHE A 282 19.67 6.37 16.17
C PHE A 282 20.36 7.60 15.54
N LEU A 283 21.64 7.47 15.20
CA LEU A 283 22.39 8.56 14.57
C LEU A 283 21.78 8.95 13.22
N LEU A 284 21.36 7.98 12.41
CA LEU A 284 20.67 8.26 11.13
C LEU A 284 19.33 8.96 11.34
N LEU A 285 18.57 8.53 12.35
CA LEU A 285 17.29 9.14 12.68
C LEU A 285 17.48 10.58 13.17
N VAL A 286 18.30 10.79 14.18
CA VAL A 286 18.57 12.12 14.76
C VAL A 286 19.27 13.03 13.73
N GLY A 287 20.25 12.49 13.00
CA GLY A 287 20.95 13.22 11.94
C GLY A 287 20.03 13.61 10.79
N GLY A 288 19.18 12.70 10.33
CA GLY A 288 18.21 12.96 9.26
C GLY A 288 17.15 14.00 9.67
N VAL A 289 16.55 13.85 10.84
CA VAL A 289 15.60 14.83 11.40
C VAL A 289 16.29 16.17 11.67
N GLY A 290 17.48 16.12 12.27
CA GLY A 290 18.28 17.32 12.55
C GLY A 290 18.67 18.08 11.28
N MET A 291 19.10 17.34 10.23
CA MET A 291 19.40 17.92 8.93
C MET A 291 18.16 18.63 8.34
N LEU A 292 17.01 17.98 8.35
CA LEU A 292 15.78 18.57 7.80
C LEU A 292 15.30 19.78 8.60
N LYS A 293 15.42 19.77 9.92
CA LYS A 293 14.87 20.81 10.80
C LYS A 293 15.82 22.00 11.01
N TYR A 294 17.12 21.75 11.20
CA TYR A 294 18.06 22.76 11.70
C TYR A 294 19.10 23.21 10.68
N THR A 295 19.25 22.55 9.53
CA THR A 295 20.25 22.92 8.53
C THR A 295 19.61 23.47 7.26
N LYS A 296 20.36 24.28 6.50
CA LYS A 296 19.95 24.79 5.17
C LYS A 296 20.48 23.94 4.01
N ILE A 297 21.08 22.79 4.30
CA ILE A 297 21.67 21.91 3.28
C ILE A 297 20.61 21.47 2.28
N GLY A 298 20.81 21.74 0.99
CA GLY A 298 19.90 21.38 -0.09
C GLY A 298 18.63 22.23 -0.18
N GLU A 299 18.63 23.45 0.35
CA GLU A 299 17.49 24.38 0.28
C GLU A 299 17.13 24.77 -1.17
N ASP A 300 18.10 24.77 -2.07
CA ASP A 300 17.91 24.97 -3.52
C ASP A 300 17.14 23.83 -4.18
N ASN A 301 17.18 22.63 -3.57
CA ASN A 301 16.45 21.48 -4.07
C ASN A 301 15.00 21.51 -3.58
N ARG A 302 14.07 21.70 -4.53
CA ARG A 302 12.61 21.76 -4.26
C ARG A 302 12.11 20.57 -3.46
N LEU A 303 12.66 19.36 -3.67
CA LEU A 303 12.25 18.14 -2.97
C LEU A 303 12.63 18.21 -1.49
N ILE A 304 13.87 18.59 -1.16
CA ILE A 304 14.36 18.70 0.21
C ILE A 304 13.62 19.84 0.94
N ARG A 305 13.46 20.99 0.28
CA ARG A 305 12.70 22.12 0.83
C ARG A 305 11.26 21.71 1.18
N ARG A 306 10.59 20.93 0.31
CA ARG A 306 9.27 20.39 0.59
C ARG A 306 9.25 19.44 1.80
N MET A 307 10.27 18.59 1.95
CA MET A 307 10.35 17.69 3.11
C MET A 307 10.54 18.45 4.43
N ARG A 308 11.19 19.61 4.38
CA ARG A 308 11.36 20.49 5.56
C ARG A 308 10.07 21.10 6.06
N THR A 309 9.09 21.37 5.16
CA THR A 309 7.79 21.94 5.59
C THR A 309 6.98 21.01 6.50
N VAL A 310 7.41 19.75 6.69
CA VAL A 310 6.85 18.86 7.74
C VAL A 310 7.02 19.45 9.13
N PHE A 311 8.10 20.21 9.34
CA PHE A 311 8.44 20.82 10.63
C PHE A 311 7.98 22.29 10.75
N ASP A 312 7.33 22.82 9.73
CA ASP A 312 6.78 24.16 9.71
C ASP A 312 5.36 24.16 10.28
N SER A 313 5.20 24.77 11.45
CA SER A 313 3.89 24.91 12.12
C SER A 313 2.93 25.85 11.38
N ASN A 314 3.44 26.70 10.49
CA ASN A 314 2.65 27.66 9.72
C ASN A 314 2.30 27.11 8.31
N ASP A 315 2.61 25.86 8.02
CA ASP A 315 2.22 25.23 6.75
C ASP A 315 0.70 25.20 6.60
N GLN A 316 0.20 25.83 5.53
CA GLN A 316 -1.24 25.96 5.27
C GLN A 316 -1.99 24.61 5.28
N SER A 317 -1.38 23.56 4.72
CA SER A 317 -1.97 22.22 4.71
C SER A 317 -2.07 21.63 6.13
N LEU A 318 -1.15 21.99 7.03
CA LEU A 318 -1.19 21.57 8.43
C LEU A 318 -2.28 22.35 9.19
N LEU A 319 -2.36 23.65 8.97
CA LEU A 319 -3.36 24.53 9.61
C LEU A 319 -4.78 24.09 9.24
N VAL A 320 -5.06 23.85 7.97
CA VAL A 320 -6.38 23.36 7.52
C VAL A 320 -6.73 22.02 8.18
N ARG A 321 -5.76 21.11 8.34
CA ARG A 321 -6.00 19.85 9.07
C ARG A 321 -6.34 20.08 10.54
N PHE A 322 -5.68 21.01 11.21
CA PHE A 322 -6.00 21.38 12.59
C PHE A 322 -7.39 22.01 12.70
N GLU A 323 -7.76 22.88 11.77
CA GLU A 323 -9.10 23.46 11.72
C GLU A 323 -10.18 22.39 11.47
N ASN A 324 -9.96 21.48 10.53
CA ASN A 324 -10.84 20.35 10.29
C ASN A 324 -10.95 19.43 11.52
N GLN A 325 -9.83 19.14 12.19
CA GLN A 325 -9.85 18.37 13.43
C GLN A 325 -10.61 19.09 14.55
N LYS A 326 -10.45 20.39 14.66
CA LYS A 326 -11.19 21.20 15.65
C LYS A 326 -12.68 21.20 15.38
N ALA A 327 -13.08 21.34 14.12
CA ALA A 327 -14.47 21.23 13.71
C ALA A 327 -15.04 19.83 13.97
N LEU A 328 -14.31 18.79 13.61
CA LEU A 328 -14.70 17.38 13.84
C LEU A 328 -14.80 17.05 15.32
N LYS A 329 -13.95 17.62 16.17
CA LYS A 329 -13.94 17.36 17.61
C LYS A 329 -15.29 17.69 18.27
N ALA A 330 -16.02 18.67 17.77
CA ALA A 330 -17.37 19.00 18.25
C ALA A 330 -18.36 17.85 18.02
N TYR A 331 -18.20 17.14 16.88
CA TYR A 331 -19.05 15.96 16.57
C TYR A 331 -18.58 14.68 17.28
N MET A 332 -17.29 14.55 17.57
CA MET A 332 -16.74 13.34 18.22
C MET A 332 -17.27 13.13 19.63
N SER A 333 -17.64 14.19 20.35
CA SER A 333 -18.27 14.07 21.68
C SER A 333 -19.64 13.40 21.63
N GLU A 334 -20.36 13.57 20.52
CA GLU A 334 -21.67 12.93 20.27
C GLU A 334 -21.52 11.54 19.66
N MET A 335 -20.35 11.22 19.09
CA MET A 335 -20.12 10.02 18.28
C MET A 335 -18.81 9.33 18.68
N PRO A 336 -18.71 8.72 19.86
CA PRO A 336 -17.46 8.13 20.34
C PRO A 336 -16.95 6.98 19.44
N PHE A 337 -17.83 6.33 18.69
CA PHE A 337 -17.49 5.27 17.74
C PHE A 337 -17.45 5.72 16.27
N GLY A 338 -17.53 7.05 16.01
CA GLY A 338 -17.62 7.60 14.65
C GLY A 338 -19.03 7.54 14.04
N ILE A 339 -19.15 8.00 12.79
CA ILE A 339 -20.45 8.07 12.06
C ILE A 339 -20.77 6.82 11.24
N GLY A 340 -19.95 5.82 11.34
CA GLY A 340 -20.06 4.60 10.53
C GLY A 340 -19.03 4.51 9.41
N MET A 341 -18.58 3.29 9.14
CA MET A 341 -17.67 3.01 8.06
C MET A 341 -18.43 3.01 6.73
N GLY A 342 -17.91 3.67 5.70
CA GLY A 342 -18.56 3.74 4.38
C GLY A 342 -19.33 5.02 4.12
N VAL A 343 -19.45 5.90 5.10
CA VAL A 343 -20.21 7.16 5.03
C VAL A 343 -19.41 8.31 4.41
N GLN A 344 -18.21 8.03 3.88
CA GLN A 344 -17.31 9.02 3.29
C GLN A 344 -17.79 9.50 1.91
N ASN A 345 -17.23 10.65 1.45
CA ASN A 345 -17.45 11.21 0.11
C ASN A 345 -18.89 11.65 -0.19
N GLY A 346 -19.61 12.18 0.81
CA GLY A 346 -20.93 12.74 0.60
C GLY A 346 -22.02 11.71 0.27
N VAL A 347 -21.83 10.45 0.71
CA VAL A 347 -22.84 9.40 0.57
C VAL A 347 -24.10 9.75 1.39
N ILE A 348 -23.93 10.49 2.50
CA ILE A 348 -25.06 10.95 3.33
C ILE A 348 -25.77 12.12 2.62
N SER A 349 -27.09 12.18 2.79
CA SER A 349 -27.91 13.28 2.30
C SER A 349 -27.41 14.64 2.84
N PRO A 350 -27.35 15.71 2.00
CA PRO A 350 -26.96 17.04 2.44
C PRO A 350 -27.80 17.62 3.60
N GLN A 351 -29.02 17.14 3.79
CA GLN A 351 -29.91 17.53 4.89
C GLN A 351 -29.56 16.85 6.22
N ASN A 352 -28.70 15.85 6.20
CA ASN A 352 -28.32 15.13 7.40
C ASN A 352 -27.34 15.95 8.26
N LYS A 353 -27.56 15.97 9.58
CA LYS A 353 -26.70 16.66 10.57
C LYS A 353 -25.20 16.32 10.41
N TYR A 354 -24.90 15.11 9.98
CA TYR A 354 -23.54 14.59 9.85
C TYR A 354 -22.96 14.71 8.42
N TYR A 355 -23.65 15.40 7.53
CA TYR A 355 -23.16 15.61 6.16
C TYR A 355 -21.76 16.22 6.11
N PHE A 356 -21.51 17.25 6.94
CA PHE A 356 -20.20 17.87 7.04
C PHE A 356 -19.10 16.86 7.35
N VAL A 357 -19.34 15.93 8.27
CA VAL A 357 -18.36 14.89 8.63
C VAL A 357 -18.09 13.94 7.48
N SER A 358 -19.09 13.65 6.65
CA SER A 358 -18.96 12.76 5.49
C SER A 358 -18.16 13.36 4.34
N ILE A 359 -18.21 14.69 4.18
CA ILE A 359 -17.47 15.42 3.13
C ILE A 359 -16.15 16.01 3.62
N CYS A 360 -15.95 16.07 4.95
CA CYS A 360 -14.74 16.65 5.54
C CYS A 360 -13.53 15.84 5.08
N PRO A 361 -12.70 16.37 4.19
CA PRO A 361 -11.55 15.62 3.72
C PRO A 361 -10.52 15.51 4.83
N ALA A 362 -9.92 14.36 4.95
CA ALA A 362 -8.71 14.19 5.74
C ALA A 362 -7.57 15.09 5.21
N ASP A 363 -7.66 15.50 3.95
CA ASP A 363 -6.74 16.39 3.24
C ASP A 363 -7.38 17.75 2.88
N SER A 364 -6.54 18.76 2.86
CA SER A 364 -6.72 20.20 2.72
C SER A 364 -7.52 20.75 1.53
N SER A 365 -8.46 20.04 0.99
CA SER A 365 -9.13 20.39 -0.26
C SER A 365 -10.45 21.18 -0.14
N LEU A 366 -10.80 21.65 1.06
CA LEU A 366 -12.00 22.49 1.27
C LEU A 366 -11.74 23.99 1.28
N VAL A 367 -10.53 24.44 0.95
CA VAL A 367 -10.24 25.87 0.80
C VAL A 367 -10.02 26.15 -0.67
N ASP A 368 -11.10 26.36 -1.37
CA ASP A 368 -11.25 27.23 -2.56
C ASP A 368 -12.65 27.81 -2.56
#